data_9ea3b0040ca7d63df9bcd0607f20f874
#
_entry.id   9ea3b0040ca7d63df9bcd0607f20f874
#
_cell.length_a   1.000
_cell.length_b   1.000
_cell.length_c   1.000
_cell.angle_alpha   90.00
_cell.angle_beta   90.00
_cell.angle_gamma   90.00
#
_symmetry.space_group_name_H-M   'P 1'
#
loop_
_entity.id
_entity.type
_entity.pdbx_description
1 polymer ?
#
loop_
_entity_poly.entity_id
_entity_poly.type
_entity_poly.pdbx_seq_one_letter_code
_entity_poly.pdbx_strand_id
1 'polypeptide(L)' 'MSVEPQRKGGDKLDLYERQINMLDPLLQHGAISEAQYKKSAGDLEKLMFPQGVPKR' A
#
# COMPACT_ATOMS: atom_id res chain seq x y z
N MET A 1 -24.61 -5.23 3.78
CA MET A 1 -24.15 -5.30 3.60
C MET A 1 -23.35 -5.55 3.39
N SER A 2 -23.03 -5.65 3.40
CA SER A 2 -22.27 -5.73 3.23
C SER A 2 -21.61 -6.10 2.69
N VAL A 3 -21.17 -6.24 2.64
CA VAL A 3 -20.50 -6.47 2.14
C VAL A 3 -19.83 -6.90 1.48
N GLU A 4 -19.26 -7.08 1.31
CA GLU A 4 -18.51 -7.34 0.70
C GLU A 4 -17.95 -8.00 0.16
N PRO A 5 -17.66 -7.98 -0.19
CA PRO A 5 -17.22 -8.65 -0.89
C PRO A 5 -16.22 -9.27 -0.89
N GLN A 6 -15.80 -9.67 -1.19
CA GLN A 6 -14.99 -10.22 -1.17
C GLN A 6 -14.12 -10.36 -1.99
N ARG A 7 -13.40 -9.96 -2.21
CA ARG A 7 -12.56 -9.95 -3.07
C ARG A 7 -11.70 -10.97 -2.84
N LYS A 8 -11.30 -11.66 -3.10
CA LYS A 8 -10.61 -12.64 -2.85
C LYS A 8 -9.25 -12.56 -3.15
N GLY A 9 -8.66 -13.08 -3.92
CA GLY A 9 -7.24 -13.14 -4.15
C GLY A 9 -6.57 -11.79 -4.21
N GLY A 10 -7.26 -10.83 -4.65
CA GLY A 10 -6.69 -9.52 -4.79
C GLY A 10 -6.62 -8.71 -3.52
N ASP A 11 -7.14 -9.24 -2.46
CA ASP A 11 -7.26 -8.45 -1.24
C ASP A 11 -5.95 -7.91 -0.74
N LYS A 12 -4.92 -8.73 -0.78
CA LYS A 12 -3.65 -8.31 -0.26
C LYS A 12 -3.07 -7.16 -1.09
N LEU A 13 -3.12 -7.30 -2.39
CA LEU A 13 -2.63 -6.25 -3.26
C LEU A 13 -3.48 -5.00 -3.13
N ASP A 14 -4.77 -5.18 -3.02
CA ASP A 14 -5.67 -4.06 -2.85
C ASP A 14 -5.36 -3.30 -1.57
N LEU A 15 -5.13 -4.02 -0.49
CA LEU A 15 -4.78 -3.40 0.76
C LEU A 15 -3.46 -2.66 0.65
N TYR A 16 -2.49 -3.26 -0.01
CA TYR A 16 -1.20 -2.63 -0.21
C TYR A 16 -1.37 -1.31 -0.97
N GLU A 17 -2.15 -1.33 -2.03
CA GLU A 17 -2.36 -0.13 -2.82
C GLU A 17 -3.07 0.95 -2.02
N ARG A 18 -4.00 0.56 -1.18
CA ARG A 18 -4.67 1.53 -0.33
C ARG A 18 -3.71 2.19 0.63
N GLN A 19 -2.82 1.41 1.21
CA GLN A 19 -1.85 1.95 2.12
C GLN A 19 -0.93 2.94 1.43
N ILE A 20 -0.50 2.57 0.23
CA ILE A 20 0.36 3.47 -0.55
C ILE A 20 -0.40 4.75 -0.88
N ASN A 21 -1.65 4.61 -1.29
CA ASN A 21 -2.44 5.78 -1.62
C ASN A 21 -2.64 6.71 -0.43
N MET A 22 -2.62 6.16 0.77
CA MET A 22 -2.73 7.00 1.96
C MET A 22 -1.45 7.78 2.22
N LEU A 23 -0.32 7.25 1.79
CA LEU A 23 0.93 7.96 1.95
C LEU A 23 1.08 9.11 0.98
N ASP A 24 0.47 8.97 -0.18
CA ASP A 24 0.57 10.01 -1.21
C ASP A 24 0.20 11.40 -0.71
N PRO A 25 -0.98 11.59 -0.14
CA PRO A 25 -1.35 12.93 0.33
C PRO A 25 -0.43 13.43 1.42
N LEU A 26 0.09 12.54 2.24
CA LEU A 26 1.02 12.95 3.28
C LEU A 26 2.29 13.50 2.66
N LEU A 27 2.76 12.85 1.61
CA LEU A 27 3.94 13.32 0.91
C LEU A 27 3.67 14.66 0.24
N GLN A 28 2.52 14.79 -0.41
CA GLN A 28 2.18 16.01 -1.10
C GLN A 28 2.01 17.19 -0.16
N HIS A 29 1.52 16.93 1.03
CA HIS A 29 1.32 17.98 2.01
C HIS A 29 2.57 18.26 2.83
N GLY A 30 3.61 17.51 2.60
CA GLY A 30 4.84 17.73 3.34
C GLY A 30 4.85 17.15 4.72
N ALA A 31 3.86 16.31 5.03
CA ALA A 31 3.82 15.67 6.34
C ALA A 31 4.93 14.64 6.49
N ILE A 32 5.33 14.04 5.37
CA ILE A 32 6.47 13.13 5.36
C ILE A 32 7.34 13.51 4.18
N SER A 33 8.61 13.12 4.25
CA SER A 33 9.53 13.40 3.17
C SER A 33 9.50 12.26 2.16
N GLU A 34 10.14 12.50 1.02
CA GLU A 34 10.25 11.47 0.02
C GLU A 34 10.96 10.24 0.53
N ALA A 35 12.01 10.45 1.28
CA ALA A 35 12.75 9.35 1.87
C ALA A 35 11.86 8.55 2.80
N GLN A 36 11.06 9.25 3.57
CA GLN A 36 10.13 8.61 4.48
C GLN A 36 9.10 7.81 3.72
N TYR A 37 8.58 8.39 2.65
CA TYR A 37 7.61 7.71 1.82
C TYR A 37 8.19 6.40 1.27
N LYS A 38 9.38 6.50 0.70
CA LYS A 38 10.02 5.33 0.12
C LYS A 38 10.29 4.26 1.17
N LYS A 39 10.72 4.69 2.34
CA LYS A 39 10.97 3.75 3.40
C LYS A 39 9.70 3.05 3.84
N SER A 40 8.65 3.81 4.03
CA SER A 40 7.37 3.24 4.45
C SER A 40 6.82 2.30 3.39
N ALA A 41 6.89 2.71 2.15
CA ALA A 41 6.40 1.88 1.05
C ALA A 41 7.23 0.60 0.94
N GLY A 42 8.53 0.72 1.08
CA GLY A 42 9.39 -0.44 1.02
C GLY A 42 9.15 -1.41 2.15
N ASP A 43 8.97 -0.88 3.35
CA ASP A 43 8.69 -1.71 4.50
C ASP A 43 7.36 -2.44 4.32
N LEU A 44 6.37 -1.73 3.83
CA LEU A 44 5.06 -2.31 3.61
C LEU A 44 5.14 -3.40 2.55
N GLU A 45 5.90 -3.14 1.50
CA GLU A 45 6.07 -4.12 0.45
C GLU A 45 6.73 -5.38 0.98
N LYS A 46 7.78 -5.21 1.76
CA LYS A 46 8.47 -6.37 2.32
C LYS A 46 7.59 -7.15 3.25
N LEU A 47 6.75 -6.45 3.97
CA LEU A 47 5.87 -7.10 4.93
C LEU A 47 4.79 -7.89 4.22
N MET A 48 4.20 -7.32 3.20
CA MET A 48 3.08 -7.94 2.51
C MET A 48 3.50 -8.80 1.34
N PHE A 49 4.55 -8.40 0.65
CA PHE A 49 5.02 -9.11 -0.53
C PHE A 49 6.52 -9.30 -0.46
N PRO A 50 6.99 -10.18 0.42
CA PRO A 50 8.43 -10.37 0.58
C PRO A 50 9.14 -10.79 -0.70
N GLN A 51 8.40 -11.36 -1.62
CA GLN A 51 9.00 -11.77 -2.88
C GLN A 51 8.75 -10.78 -3.99
N GLY A 52 8.13 -9.68 -3.67
CA GLY A 52 7.85 -8.67 -4.66
C GLY A 52 6.37 -8.49 -4.89
N VAL A 53 5.99 -7.28 -5.27
CA VAL A 53 4.59 -6.98 -5.52
C VAL A 53 4.19 -7.58 -6.86
N PRO A 54 3.10 -8.34 -6.90
CA PRO A 54 2.67 -8.93 -8.17
C PRO A 54 2.20 -7.85 -9.12
N LYS A 55 2.47 -8.09 -10.41
CA LYS A 55 2.02 -7.15 -11.39
C LYS A 55 0.73 -7.60 -11.95
N ARG A 56 -0.12 -6.66 -12.29
CA ARG A 56 -1.37 -7.01 -12.81
C ARG A 56 -1.47 -6.98 -14.25
#